data_19bc2d9bc65209b5689387171f11cb65
#
_entry.id   19bc2d9bc65209b5689387171f11cb65
#
_cell.length_a   1.000
_cell.length_b   1.000
_cell.length_c   1.000
_cell.angle_alpha   90.00
_cell.angle_beta   90.00
_cell.angle_gamma   90.00
#
_symmetry.space_group_name_H-M   'P 1'
#
loop_
_entity.id
_entity.type
_entity.pdbx_description
1 polymer ?
#
loop_
_entity_poly.entity_id
_entity_poly.type
_entity_poly.pdbx_seq_one_letter_code
_entity_poly.pdbx_strand_id
1 'polypeptide(L)' 'IYKYQERKQNFGQVERAYVRLYKPGQGDGEGEYIFDLTEDYSVCASVEFCRLYHRDGAWKVQALGNGHSGGLEELVAKYV' A
#
# COMPACT_ATOMS: atom_id res chain seq x y z
N ILE A 1 -4.45 6.88 5.38
CA ILE A 1 -5.48 7.92 5.10
C ILE A 1 -5.19 9.15 5.96
N TYR A 2 -5.06 10.28 5.31
CA TYR A 2 -4.80 11.55 5.99
C TYR A 2 -6.04 11.99 6.80
N LYS A 3 -5.79 12.40 8.06
CA LYS A 3 -6.84 12.81 9.01
C LYS A 3 -7.91 11.74 9.24
N TYR A 4 -7.49 10.48 9.26
CA TYR A 4 -8.42 9.35 9.40
C TYR A 4 -9.24 9.39 10.69
N GLN A 5 -8.67 9.87 11.78
CA GLN A 5 -9.37 9.97 13.08
C GLN A 5 -10.50 11.00 13.04
N GLU A 6 -10.22 12.18 12.50
CA GLU A 6 -11.21 13.24 12.37
C GLU A 6 -12.38 12.84 11.47
N ARG A 7 -12.06 12.09 10.41
CA ARG A 7 -13.04 11.65 9.42
C ARG A 7 -13.64 10.29 9.74
N LYS A 8 -13.13 9.59 10.75
CA LYS A 8 -13.52 8.23 11.13
C LYS A 8 -13.46 7.27 9.95
N GLN A 9 -12.32 7.27 9.24
CA GLN A 9 -12.14 6.52 8.01
C GLN A 9 -11.09 5.42 8.15
N ASN A 10 -11.31 4.33 7.44
CA ASN A 10 -10.34 3.27 7.19
C ASN A 10 -10.55 2.75 5.76
N PHE A 11 -9.71 1.83 5.31
CA PHE A 11 -9.82 1.33 3.94
C PHE A 11 -11.08 0.51 3.68
N GLY A 12 -11.72 -0.03 4.71
CA GLY A 12 -13.01 -0.71 4.55
C GLY A 12 -14.14 0.22 4.13
N GLN A 13 -14.01 1.52 4.39
CA GLN A 13 -14.98 2.54 4.02
C GLN A 13 -14.69 3.18 2.66
N VAL A 14 -13.50 2.96 2.12
CA VAL A 14 -13.10 3.48 0.81
C VAL A 14 -13.52 2.47 -0.25
N GLU A 15 -14.29 2.94 -1.22
CA GLU A 15 -14.78 2.08 -2.29
C GLU A 15 -13.69 1.84 -3.34
N ARG A 16 -13.39 0.57 -3.62
CA ARG A 16 -12.46 0.14 -4.67
C ARG A 16 -11.04 0.71 -4.55
N ALA A 17 -10.52 0.79 -3.32
CA ALA A 17 -9.13 1.20 -3.14
C ALA A 17 -8.19 0.04 -3.43
N TYR A 18 -7.24 0.23 -4.35
CA TYR A 18 -6.24 -0.79 -4.65
C TYR A 18 -4.95 -0.15 -5.16
N VAL A 19 -3.86 -0.92 -5.09
CA VAL A 19 -2.56 -0.55 -5.64
C VAL A 19 -2.12 -1.64 -6.61
N ARG A 20 -1.64 -1.23 -7.78
CA ARG A 20 -1.24 -2.12 -8.86
C ARG A 20 0.20 -1.86 -9.27
N LEU A 21 1.00 -2.92 -9.37
CA LEU A 21 2.37 -2.84 -9.89
C LEU A 21 2.45 -3.64 -11.18
N TYR A 22 2.97 -3.02 -12.24
CA TYR A 22 3.12 -3.66 -13.53
C TYR A 22 4.29 -3.06 -14.30
N LYS A 23 4.80 -3.78 -15.29
CA LYS A 23 5.85 -3.26 -16.16
C LYS A 23 5.23 -2.42 -17.27
N PRO A 24 5.90 -1.33 -17.71
CA PRO A 24 5.42 -0.57 -18.86
C PRO A 24 5.24 -1.47 -20.09
N GLY A 25 4.11 -1.31 -20.76
CA GLY A 25 3.79 -2.11 -21.94
C GLY A 25 3.10 -3.45 -21.67
N GLN A 26 3.05 -3.90 -20.42
CA GLN A 26 2.22 -5.04 -20.04
C GLN A 26 0.79 -4.57 -19.84
N GLY A 27 -0.15 -5.30 -20.41
CA GLY A 27 -1.55 -5.06 -20.15
C GLY A 27 -2.00 -5.65 -18.82
N ASP A 28 -3.30 -5.63 -18.59
CA ASP A 28 -3.89 -6.25 -17.41
C ASP A 28 -3.64 -7.76 -17.45
N GLY A 29 -3.08 -8.31 -16.36
CA GLY A 29 -2.96 -9.73 -16.17
C GLY A 29 -1.55 -10.20 -15.85
N GLU A 30 -0.74 -10.53 -16.84
CA GLU A 30 0.55 -11.18 -16.62
C GLU A 30 1.59 -10.26 -15.99
N GLY A 31 2.26 -10.73 -14.94
CA GLY A 31 3.32 -10.01 -14.25
C GLY A 31 2.84 -8.84 -13.39
N GLU A 32 1.55 -8.77 -13.16
CA GLU A 32 0.93 -7.72 -12.38
C GLU A 32 0.76 -8.15 -10.92
N TYR A 33 1.03 -7.22 -10.00
CA TYR A 33 0.77 -7.41 -8.57
C TYR A 33 -0.30 -6.43 -8.14
N ILE A 34 -1.35 -6.94 -7.50
CA ILE A 34 -2.47 -6.12 -7.01
C ILE A 34 -2.58 -6.27 -5.50
N PHE A 35 -2.66 -5.13 -4.79
CA PHE A 35 -2.99 -5.07 -3.37
C PHE A 35 -4.38 -4.45 -3.24
N ASP A 36 -5.34 -5.24 -2.81
CA ASP A 36 -6.70 -4.75 -2.56
C ASP A 36 -6.76 -4.15 -1.16
N LEU A 37 -6.88 -2.84 -1.07
CA LEU A 37 -6.89 -2.13 0.21
C LEU A 37 -8.25 -2.19 0.89
N THR A 38 -9.32 -2.24 0.12
CA THR A 38 -10.68 -2.24 0.67
C THR A 38 -11.02 -3.57 1.35
N GLU A 39 -10.68 -4.69 0.72
CA GLU A 39 -11.00 -6.03 1.27
C GLU A 39 -9.96 -6.51 2.27
N ASP A 40 -8.68 -6.47 1.89
CA ASP A 40 -7.62 -7.07 2.68
C ASP A 40 -7.18 -6.21 3.86
N TYR A 41 -7.41 -4.90 3.80
CA TYR A 41 -6.97 -3.95 4.82
C TYR A 41 -8.13 -3.10 5.33
N SER A 42 -9.31 -3.68 5.43
CA SER A 42 -10.55 -2.98 5.76
C SER A 42 -10.53 -2.24 7.09
N VAL A 43 -9.75 -2.72 8.07
CA VAL A 43 -9.64 -2.08 9.38
C VAL A 43 -8.44 -1.16 9.51
N CYS A 44 -7.67 -0.98 8.44
CA CYS A 44 -6.44 -0.20 8.46
C CYS A 44 -6.66 1.21 7.95
N ALA A 45 -5.90 2.17 8.50
CA ALA A 45 -5.87 3.54 8.03
C ALA A 45 -4.63 3.85 7.19
N SER A 46 -3.61 3.02 7.27
CA SER A 46 -2.42 3.12 6.43
C SER A 46 -1.87 1.73 6.10
N VAL A 47 -1.20 1.62 4.95
CA VAL A 47 -0.65 0.36 4.46
C VAL A 47 0.72 0.62 3.83
N GLU A 48 1.69 -0.22 4.20
CA GLU A 48 2.97 -0.31 3.49
C GLU A 48 2.84 -1.46 2.49
N PHE A 49 2.74 -1.17 1.20
CA PHE A 49 2.49 -2.23 0.22
C PHE A 49 3.75 -2.76 -0.43
N CYS A 50 4.80 -1.95 -0.63
CA CYS A 50 6.05 -2.43 -1.22
C CYS A 50 7.23 -1.56 -0.83
N ARG A 51 8.44 -2.08 -1.10
CA ARG A 51 9.69 -1.36 -0.95
C ARG A 51 10.45 -1.41 -2.27
N LEU A 52 10.92 -0.26 -2.73
CA LEU A 52 11.82 -0.17 -3.87
C LEU A 52 13.25 -0.08 -3.37
N TYR A 53 14.15 -0.85 -3.97
CA TYR A 53 15.56 -0.79 -3.62
C TYR A 53 16.45 -1.06 -4.83
N HIS A 54 17.68 -0.60 -4.76
CA HIS A 54 18.67 -0.78 -5.81
C HIS A 54 19.72 -1.78 -5.34
N ARG A 55 19.93 -2.83 -6.11
CA ARG A 55 20.91 -3.86 -5.79
C ARG A 55 21.45 -4.47 -7.08
N ASP A 56 22.78 -4.70 -7.11
CA ASP A 56 23.46 -5.34 -8.24
C ASP A 56 23.18 -4.64 -9.58
N GLY A 57 23.14 -3.30 -9.58
CA GLY A 57 22.92 -2.50 -10.78
C GLY A 57 21.49 -2.46 -11.28
N ALA A 58 20.54 -3.00 -10.52
CA ALA A 58 19.13 -3.03 -10.93
C ALA A 58 18.19 -2.58 -9.81
N TRP A 59 17.07 -1.98 -10.19
CA TRP A 59 15.99 -1.67 -9.27
C TRP A 59 15.14 -2.91 -9.03
N LYS A 60 14.81 -3.13 -7.77
CA LYS A 60 14.02 -4.28 -7.34
C LYS A 60 12.84 -3.83 -6.46
N VAL A 61 11.78 -4.62 -6.46
CA VAL A 61 10.58 -4.37 -5.67
C VAL A 61 10.37 -5.54 -4.71
N GLN A 62 10.15 -5.24 -3.43
CA GLN A 62 9.77 -6.23 -2.43
C GLN A 62 8.36 -5.94 -1.95
N ALA A 63 7.47 -6.91 -2.07
CA ALA A 63 6.11 -6.80 -1.54
C ALA A 63 6.14 -6.92 -0.01
N LEU A 64 5.49 -6.00 0.69
CA LEU A 64 5.44 -5.98 2.16
C LEU A 64 4.05 -6.34 2.68
N GLY A 65 3.03 -5.60 2.28
CA GLY A 65 1.66 -5.88 2.69
C GLY A 65 1.38 -5.65 4.18
N ASN A 66 2.02 -4.67 4.79
CA ASN A 66 1.87 -4.36 6.22
C ASN A 66 0.79 -3.31 6.44
N GLY A 67 -0.33 -3.69 7.06
CA GLY A 67 -1.40 -2.78 7.42
C GLY A 67 -1.22 -2.20 8.82
N HIS A 68 -1.60 -0.96 9.01
CA HIS A 68 -1.53 -0.25 10.29
C HIS A 68 -2.86 0.41 10.61
N SER A 69 -3.26 0.34 11.88
CA SER A 69 -4.49 1.00 12.34
C SER A 69 -4.29 2.52 12.48
N GLY A 70 -3.06 2.99 12.67
CA GLY A 70 -2.74 4.41 12.71
C GLY A 70 -2.54 5.01 11.33
N GLY A 71 -2.42 6.33 11.26
CA GLY A 71 -2.23 7.04 10.02
C GLY A 71 -0.76 7.32 9.71
N LEU A 72 -0.52 8.43 9.02
CA LEU A 72 0.82 8.81 8.57
C LEU A 72 1.80 8.98 9.73
N GLU A 73 1.36 9.50 10.86
CA GLU A 73 2.23 9.70 12.02
C GLU A 73 2.84 8.38 12.53
N GLU A 74 2.07 7.30 12.51
CA GLU A 74 2.56 5.98 12.90
C GLU A 74 3.65 5.49 11.96
N LEU A 75 3.48 5.69 10.65
CA LEU A 75 4.49 5.32 9.67
C LEU A 75 5.76 6.16 9.80
N VAL A 76 5.61 7.46 10.03
CA VAL A 76 6.76 8.35 10.24
C VAL A 76 7.55 7.91 11.47
N ALA A 77 6.88 7.60 12.57
CA ALA A 77 7.54 7.15 13.80
C ALA A 77 8.33 5.85 13.59
N LYS A 78 7.87 4.98 12.71
CA LYS A 78 8.54 3.71 12.41
C LYS A 78 9.89 3.92 11.71
N TYR A 79 10.02 4.96 10.90
CA TYR A 79 11.19 5.19 10.07
C TYR A 79 12.08 6.35 10.53
N VAL A 80 11.78 6.97 11.65
CA VAL A 80 12.57 8.09 12.21
C VAL A 80 13.35 7.66 13.44
#